data_f711c0a4bbb656bd69690498308ad054
#
_entry.id   f711c0a4bbb656bd69690498308ad054
#
_cell.length_a   1.000
_cell.length_b   1.000
_cell.length_c   1.000
_cell.angle_alpha   90.00
_cell.angle_beta   90.00
_cell.angle_gamma   90.00
#
_symmetry.space_group_name_H-M   'P 1'
#
loop_
_entity.id
_entity.type
_entity.pdbx_description
1 polymer ?
#
loop_
_entity_poly.entity_id
_entity_poly.type
_entity_poly.pdbx_seq_one_letter_code
_entity_poly.pdbx_strand_id
1 'polypeptide(L)'
;VISKWMNETLDWKGIYWNTRKLDGNFADQKNYVIEQCEGDYIFHIDADEYPHETLLEQLPQILKINDVDLVWIPRVNTVDGFTEQDVQKWGWRVTENGWVNYPDYQARIFRNREDIRWTRPLHEYIIGCKTYSHLPPQEELSLYHPKTIEKQEKQNMFYNKNFSKEMNVR
;
A
#
# COMPACT_ATOMS: atom_id res chain seq x y z
N VAL A 1 10.38 3.99 15.32
CA VAL A 1 10.95 5.08 14.49
C VAL A 1 9.81 5.86 13.85
N ILE A 2 8.83 5.19 13.21
CA ILE A 2 7.66 5.86 12.60
C ILE A 2 6.86 6.67 13.62
N SER A 3 6.57 6.11 14.81
CA SER A 3 5.78 6.79 15.83
C SER A 3 6.41 8.08 16.37
N LYS A 4 7.74 8.15 16.46
CA LYS A 4 8.44 9.36 16.92
C LYS A 4 8.35 10.48 15.89
N TRP A 5 8.59 10.17 14.63
CA TRP A 5 8.51 11.13 13.54
C TRP A 5 7.09 11.64 13.31
N MET A 6 6.10 10.75 13.36
CA MET A 6 4.68 11.09 13.26
C MET A 6 4.25 12.05 14.37
N ASN A 7 4.70 11.86 15.61
CA ASN A 7 4.37 12.74 16.73
C ASN A 7 5.00 14.14 16.66
N GLU A 8 6.10 14.30 15.94
CA GLU A 8 6.83 15.57 15.84
C GLU A 8 6.35 16.42 14.65
N THR A 9 5.77 15.81 13.60
CA THR A 9 5.50 16.47 12.31
C THR A 9 4.00 16.70 12.04
N LEU A 10 3.12 15.92 12.65
CA LEU A 10 1.68 15.99 12.43
C LEU A 10 0.94 16.27 13.74
N ASP A 11 -0.07 17.15 13.70
CA ASP A 11 -0.99 17.41 14.82
C ASP A 11 -1.92 16.21 15.02
N TRP A 12 -1.39 15.16 15.67
CA TRP A 12 -2.08 13.88 15.87
C TRP A 12 -3.16 13.98 16.92
N LYS A 13 -4.41 13.85 16.52
CA LYS A 13 -5.54 13.77 17.44
C LYS A 13 -5.61 12.44 18.21
N GLY A 14 -4.78 11.46 17.86
CA GLY A 14 -4.65 10.20 18.60
C GLY A 14 -4.21 9.01 17.76
N ILE A 15 -3.59 8.04 18.41
CA ILE A 15 -3.30 6.72 17.85
C ILE A 15 -4.30 5.73 18.43
N TYR A 16 -5.09 5.09 17.58
CA TYR A 16 -6.06 4.08 17.96
C TYR A 16 -5.56 2.70 17.59
N TRP A 17 -5.56 1.79 18.56
CA TRP A 17 -5.18 0.40 18.35
C TRP A 17 -6.42 -0.46 18.26
N ASN A 18 -6.58 -1.14 17.11
CA ASN A 18 -7.65 -2.11 16.90
C ASN A 18 -7.06 -3.48 16.62
N THR A 19 -7.64 -4.52 17.21
CA THR A 19 -7.24 -5.90 16.99
C THR A 19 -8.40 -6.68 16.37
N ARG A 20 -8.14 -7.32 15.23
CA ARG A 20 -9.07 -8.20 14.56
C ARG A 20 -8.35 -9.45 14.06
N LYS A 21 -8.93 -10.63 14.26
CA LYS A 21 -8.39 -11.86 13.68
C LYS A 21 -8.53 -11.82 12.16
N LEU A 22 -7.45 -12.09 11.46
CA LEU A 22 -7.50 -12.32 10.01
C LEU A 22 -8.19 -13.66 9.75
N ASP A 23 -9.35 -13.64 9.12
CA ASP A 23 -10.15 -14.83 8.82
C ASP A 23 -10.05 -15.19 7.33
N GLY A 24 -8.81 -15.19 6.80
CA GLY A 24 -8.53 -15.52 5.40
C GLY A 24 -9.02 -14.49 4.38
N ASN A 25 -9.45 -13.30 4.82
CA ASN A 25 -9.95 -12.24 3.96
C ASN A 25 -9.28 -10.90 4.30
N PHE A 26 -8.34 -10.48 3.45
CA PHE A 26 -7.62 -9.22 3.64
C PHE A 26 -8.50 -8.00 3.36
N ALA A 27 -9.46 -8.07 2.43
CA ALA A 27 -10.39 -6.98 2.18
C ALA A 27 -11.25 -6.67 3.41
N ASP A 28 -11.77 -7.69 4.10
CA ASP A 28 -12.55 -7.51 5.33
C ASP A 28 -11.69 -6.92 6.44
N GLN A 29 -10.41 -7.27 6.51
CA GLN A 29 -9.47 -6.68 7.47
C GLN A 29 -9.28 -5.18 7.21
N LYS A 30 -9.10 -4.79 5.95
CA LYS A 30 -8.96 -3.38 5.55
C LYS A 30 -10.26 -2.61 5.76
N ASN A 31 -11.40 -3.17 5.40
CA ASN A 31 -12.71 -2.53 5.59
C ASN A 31 -13.03 -2.30 7.06
N TYR A 32 -12.69 -3.23 7.93
CA TYR A 32 -12.85 -3.03 9.38
C TYR A 32 -12.09 -1.80 9.89
N VAL A 33 -10.87 -1.55 9.39
CA VAL A 33 -10.11 -0.35 9.76
C VAL A 33 -10.75 0.91 9.19
N ILE A 34 -11.29 0.86 7.97
CA ILE A 34 -12.01 1.98 7.34
C ILE A 34 -13.19 2.43 8.21
N GLU A 35 -13.95 1.50 8.78
CA GLU A 35 -15.09 1.79 9.66
C GLU A 35 -14.72 2.58 10.94
N GLN A 36 -13.43 2.59 11.30
CA GLN A 36 -12.92 3.34 12.44
C GLN A 36 -12.39 4.74 12.05
N CYS A 37 -12.40 5.08 10.77
CA CYS A 37 -11.86 6.34 10.26
C CYS A 37 -12.94 7.41 10.15
N GLU A 38 -12.67 8.62 10.63
CA GLU A 38 -13.60 9.77 10.63
C GLU A 38 -13.24 10.85 9.61
N GLY A 39 -12.04 10.81 8.99
CA GLY A 39 -11.57 11.82 8.03
C GLY A 39 -12.27 11.72 6.68
N ASP A 40 -12.21 12.78 5.87
CA ASP A 40 -12.77 12.83 4.50
C ASP A 40 -12.03 11.90 3.53
N TYR A 41 -10.75 11.67 3.79
CA TYR A 41 -9.89 10.76 3.04
C TYR A 41 -9.23 9.75 3.97
N ILE A 42 -8.97 8.58 3.45
CA ILE A 42 -8.22 7.51 4.09
C ILE A 42 -6.90 7.36 3.34
N PHE A 43 -5.79 7.41 4.07
CA PHE A 43 -4.48 7.00 3.59
C PHE A 43 -4.15 5.63 4.17
N HIS A 44 -4.34 4.59 3.37
CA HIS A 44 -4.07 3.22 3.76
C HIS A 44 -2.59 2.87 3.51
N ILE A 45 -1.89 2.45 4.56
CA ILE A 45 -0.48 2.04 4.50
C ILE A 45 -0.39 0.63 5.10
N ASP A 46 0.22 -0.31 4.37
CA ASP A 46 0.47 -1.65 4.88
C ASP A 46 1.62 -1.62 5.92
N ALA A 47 1.66 -2.57 6.84
CA ALA A 47 2.61 -2.57 7.97
C ALA A 47 4.09 -2.66 7.55
N ASP A 48 4.37 -3.05 6.33
CA ASP A 48 5.71 -3.13 5.72
C ASP A 48 5.97 -2.02 4.69
N GLU A 49 5.14 -0.97 4.70
CA GLU A 49 5.31 0.23 3.87
C GLU A 49 5.55 1.46 4.75
N TYR A 50 6.22 2.45 4.20
CA TYR A 50 6.30 3.79 4.77
C TYR A 50 6.38 4.86 3.68
N PRO A 51 5.72 6.02 3.85
CA PRO A 51 5.75 7.10 2.88
C PRO A 51 7.09 7.86 2.95
N HIS A 52 7.48 8.43 1.81
CA HIS A 52 8.52 9.45 1.80
C HIS A 52 8.05 10.69 2.59
N GLU A 53 8.96 11.38 3.26
CA GLU A 53 8.67 12.56 4.07
C GLU A 53 7.96 13.65 3.26
N THR A 54 8.48 13.98 2.09
CA THR A 54 7.89 14.97 1.17
C THR A 54 6.45 14.61 0.76
N LEU A 55 6.13 13.32 0.56
CA LEU A 55 4.76 12.90 0.27
C LEU A 55 3.81 13.32 1.40
N LEU A 56 4.22 13.11 2.66
CA LEU A 56 3.39 13.48 3.82
C LEU A 56 3.25 15.00 3.95
N GLU A 57 4.32 15.76 3.74
CA GLU A 57 4.29 17.22 3.79
C GLU A 57 3.38 17.82 2.71
N GLN A 58 3.39 17.22 1.51
CA GLN A 58 2.59 17.70 0.39
C GLN A 58 1.17 17.13 0.36
N LEU A 59 0.85 16.13 1.16
CA LEU A 59 -0.42 15.43 1.14
C LEU A 59 -1.64 16.37 1.22
N PRO A 60 -1.71 17.37 2.12
CA PRO A 60 -2.82 18.30 2.17
C PRO A 60 -3.04 19.08 0.86
N GLN A 61 -1.96 19.49 0.21
CA GLN A 61 -2.00 20.19 -1.07
C GLN A 61 -2.39 19.26 -2.21
N ILE A 62 -1.87 18.04 -2.22
CA ILE A 62 -2.22 16.98 -3.19
C ILE A 62 -3.73 16.73 -3.15
N LEU A 63 -4.31 16.54 -1.97
CA LEU A 63 -5.75 16.29 -1.81
C LEU A 63 -6.61 17.49 -2.17
N LYS A 64 -6.13 18.70 -1.95
CA LYS A 64 -6.82 19.93 -2.35
C LYS A 64 -6.87 20.10 -3.87
N ILE A 65 -5.80 19.72 -4.57
CA ILE A 65 -5.72 19.86 -6.04
C ILE A 65 -6.44 18.70 -6.73
N ASN A 66 -6.28 17.47 -6.20
CA ASN A 66 -6.86 16.25 -6.74
C ASN A 66 -8.19 15.95 -6.07
N ASP A 67 -9.24 16.62 -6.46
CA ASP A 67 -10.60 16.33 -5.98
C ASP A 67 -11.18 15.08 -6.66
N VAL A 68 -10.57 13.93 -6.36
CA VAL A 68 -10.92 12.64 -6.93
C VAL A 68 -11.25 11.61 -5.84
N ASP A 69 -11.88 10.51 -6.23
CA ASP A 69 -12.22 9.41 -5.31
C ASP A 69 -11.00 8.60 -4.88
N LEU A 70 -10.00 8.45 -5.77
CA LEU A 70 -8.84 7.60 -5.55
C LEU A 70 -7.56 8.23 -6.12
N VAL A 71 -6.50 8.25 -5.32
CA VAL A 71 -5.15 8.62 -5.76
C VAL A 71 -4.24 7.39 -5.70
N TRP A 72 -3.65 7.07 -6.84
CA TRP A 72 -2.62 6.04 -6.98
C TRP A 72 -1.26 6.61 -6.65
N ILE A 73 -0.54 5.94 -5.76
CA ILE A 73 0.79 6.34 -5.30
C ILE A 73 1.83 5.37 -5.88
N PRO A 74 2.93 5.86 -6.46
CA PRO A 74 4.03 4.99 -6.87
C PRO A 74 4.69 4.37 -5.64
N ARG A 75 5.17 3.13 -5.78
CA ARG A 75 5.84 2.41 -4.71
C ARG A 75 7.22 1.94 -5.14
N VAL A 76 8.21 2.28 -4.34
CA VAL A 76 9.58 1.81 -4.45
C VAL A 76 9.71 0.48 -3.71
N ASN A 77 9.80 -0.61 -4.44
CA ASN A 77 10.08 -1.92 -3.88
C ASN A 77 11.58 -2.17 -3.90
N THR A 78 12.17 -2.45 -2.74
CA THR A 78 13.53 -2.98 -2.64
C THR A 78 13.49 -4.38 -2.07
N VAL A 79 14.30 -5.29 -2.64
CA VAL A 79 14.41 -6.67 -2.17
C VAL A 79 15.88 -6.96 -1.91
N ASP A 80 16.23 -7.08 -0.64
CA ASP A 80 17.60 -7.39 -0.26
C ASP A 80 17.90 -8.88 -0.49
N GLY A 81 19.12 -9.18 -0.98
CA GLY A 81 19.62 -10.54 -1.19
C GLY A 81 19.09 -11.26 -2.44
N PHE A 82 18.41 -10.57 -3.37
CA PHE A 82 18.02 -11.22 -4.63
C PHE A 82 19.21 -11.44 -5.57
N THR A 83 19.07 -12.42 -6.46
CA THR A 83 20.03 -12.79 -7.50
C THR A 83 19.45 -12.58 -8.90
N GLU A 84 20.28 -12.63 -9.95
CA GLU A 84 19.81 -12.62 -11.34
C GLU A 84 18.83 -13.78 -11.63
N GLN A 85 19.02 -14.93 -10.96
CA GLN A 85 18.09 -16.05 -11.08
C GLN A 85 16.70 -15.73 -10.53
N ASP A 86 16.63 -14.97 -9.44
CA ASP A 86 15.36 -14.51 -8.88
C ASP A 86 14.67 -13.51 -9.78
N VAL A 87 15.43 -12.59 -10.39
CA VAL A 87 14.92 -11.64 -11.40
C VAL A 87 14.27 -12.39 -12.56
N GLN A 88 14.94 -13.40 -13.08
CA GLN A 88 14.43 -14.25 -14.19
C GLN A 88 13.20 -15.08 -13.74
N LYS A 89 13.29 -15.72 -12.57
CA LYS A 89 12.23 -16.58 -12.00
C LYS A 89 10.90 -15.84 -11.83
N TRP A 90 10.95 -14.58 -11.42
CA TRP A 90 9.75 -13.79 -11.15
C TRP A 90 9.45 -12.74 -12.23
N GLY A 91 10.26 -12.65 -13.27
CA GLY A 91 10.08 -11.70 -14.36
C GLY A 91 10.20 -10.25 -13.88
N TRP A 92 11.07 -9.97 -12.91
CA TRP A 92 11.24 -8.64 -12.35
C TRP A 92 11.97 -7.71 -13.33
N ARG A 93 11.54 -6.47 -13.33
CA ARG A 93 12.28 -5.37 -13.94
C ARG A 93 12.97 -4.61 -12.82
N VAL A 94 14.30 -4.53 -12.87
CA VAL A 94 15.11 -3.84 -11.86
C VAL A 94 15.66 -2.56 -12.48
N THR A 95 15.47 -1.42 -11.80
CA THR A 95 16.02 -0.12 -12.22
C THR A 95 17.51 -0.01 -11.85
N GLU A 96 18.18 1.03 -12.34
CA GLU A 96 19.57 1.33 -11.96
C GLU A 96 19.75 1.58 -10.45
N ASN A 97 18.70 2.07 -9.77
CA ASN A 97 18.67 2.26 -8.32
C ASN A 97 18.38 0.96 -7.55
N GLY A 98 18.25 -0.19 -8.22
CA GLY A 98 17.90 -1.47 -7.58
C GLY A 98 16.41 -1.62 -7.21
N TRP A 99 15.53 -0.76 -7.73
CA TRP A 99 14.10 -0.84 -7.45
C TRP A 99 13.40 -1.88 -8.34
N VAL A 100 12.58 -2.71 -7.73
CA VAL A 100 11.87 -3.79 -8.42
C VAL A 100 10.52 -3.31 -8.92
N ASN A 101 10.29 -3.44 -10.23
CA ASN A 101 9.03 -3.13 -10.92
C ASN A 101 8.52 -1.68 -10.75
N TYR A 102 9.41 -0.73 -10.47
CA TYR A 102 9.03 0.68 -10.35
C TYR A 102 8.56 1.29 -11.69
N PRO A 103 7.53 2.16 -11.68
CA PRO A 103 6.66 2.51 -10.56
C PRO A 103 5.58 1.43 -10.37
N ASP A 104 5.51 0.87 -9.17
CA ASP A 104 4.49 -0.08 -8.78
C ASP A 104 3.33 0.68 -8.12
N TYR A 105 2.39 1.17 -8.90
CA TYR A 105 1.30 2.01 -8.41
C TYR A 105 0.36 1.26 -7.47
N GLN A 106 0.08 1.88 -6.32
CA GLN A 106 -0.79 1.36 -5.29
C GLN A 106 -1.98 2.29 -5.04
N ALA A 107 -3.18 1.73 -4.93
CA ALA A 107 -4.38 2.42 -4.53
C ALA A 107 -4.33 2.68 -3.01
N ARG A 108 -3.84 3.84 -2.58
CA ARG A 108 -3.55 4.08 -1.18
C ARG A 108 -4.31 5.24 -0.55
N ILE A 109 -4.70 6.24 -1.32
CA ILE A 109 -5.49 7.37 -0.80
C ILE A 109 -6.84 7.36 -1.49
N PHE A 110 -7.91 7.34 -0.72
CA PHE A 110 -9.26 7.32 -1.25
C PHE A 110 -10.26 8.02 -0.33
N ARG A 111 -11.38 8.48 -0.90
CA ARG A 111 -12.44 9.11 -0.12
C ARG A 111 -13.06 8.15 0.87
N ASN A 112 -13.34 8.64 2.08
CA ASN A 112 -14.05 7.90 3.10
C ASN A 112 -15.56 7.96 2.83
N ARG A 113 -16.03 7.08 1.94
CA ARG A 113 -17.47 6.95 1.60
C ARG A 113 -17.90 5.49 1.75
N GLU A 114 -19.16 5.26 2.05
CA GLU A 114 -19.71 3.90 2.27
C GLU A 114 -19.64 3.01 1.02
N ASP A 115 -19.70 3.59 -0.19
CA ASP A 115 -19.63 2.86 -1.45
C ASP A 115 -18.18 2.53 -1.89
N ILE A 116 -17.16 3.09 -1.23
CA ILE A 116 -15.75 2.83 -1.52
C ILE A 116 -15.22 1.80 -0.52
N ARG A 117 -14.98 0.58 -1.00
CA ARG A 117 -14.54 -0.55 -0.16
C ARG A 117 -13.55 -1.44 -0.87
N TRP A 118 -12.71 -2.10 -0.08
CA TRP A 118 -11.87 -3.19 -0.55
C TRP A 118 -12.72 -4.43 -0.83
N THR A 119 -12.36 -5.16 -1.86
CA THR A 119 -12.98 -6.43 -2.24
C THR A 119 -11.93 -7.47 -2.58
N ARG A 120 -12.30 -8.73 -2.59
CA ARG A 120 -11.51 -9.96 -2.72
C ARG A 120 -10.71 -10.33 -1.47
N PRO A 121 -10.69 -11.62 -1.12
CA PRO A 121 -9.94 -12.10 0.05
C PRO A 121 -8.43 -11.98 -0.11
N LEU A 122 -7.91 -12.09 -1.34
CA LEU A 122 -6.49 -11.97 -1.71
C LEU A 122 -6.36 -11.14 -2.98
N HIS A 123 -5.26 -10.40 -3.11
CA HIS A 123 -5.06 -9.42 -4.19
C HIS A 123 -6.24 -8.44 -4.28
N GLU A 124 -6.57 -7.91 -3.12
CA GLU A 124 -7.69 -7.01 -2.93
C GLU A 124 -7.53 -5.71 -3.71
N TYR A 125 -8.63 -5.19 -4.21
CA TYR A 125 -8.71 -3.90 -4.87
C TYR A 125 -9.91 -3.09 -4.37
N ILE A 126 -9.86 -1.78 -4.61
CA ILE A 126 -10.92 -0.85 -4.20
C ILE A 126 -11.99 -0.77 -5.29
N ILE A 127 -13.25 -0.82 -4.88
CA ILE A 127 -14.43 -0.57 -5.72
C ILE A 127 -15.13 0.70 -5.27
N GLY A 128 -16.08 1.20 -6.07
CA GLY A 128 -16.90 2.38 -5.77
C GLY A 128 -16.29 3.71 -6.21
N CYS A 129 -15.01 3.74 -6.60
CA CYS A 129 -14.35 4.94 -7.11
C CYS A 129 -14.79 5.23 -8.55
N LYS A 130 -15.21 6.48 -8.83
CA LYS A 130 -15.62 6.96 -10.16
C LYS A 130 -14.54 7.83 -10.81
N THR A 131 -13.74 8.49 -10.00
CA THR A 131 -12.65 9.37 -10.44
C THR A 131 -11.34 8.95 -9.78
N TYR A 132 -10.23 9.10 -10.51
CA TYR A 132 -8.91 8.78 -9.98
C TYR A 132 -7.81 9.63 -10.61
N SER A 133 -6.71 9.75 -9.89
CA SER A 133 -5.46 10.33 -10.38
C SER A 133 -4.27 9.46 -9.99
N HIS A 134 -3.12 9.72 -10.62
CA HIS A 134 -1.85 9.10 -10.27
C HIS A 134 -0.87 10.21 -9.89
N LEU A 135 -0.14 10.01 -8.82
CA LEU A 135 1.00 10.87 -8.53
C LEU A 135 2.12 10.63 -9.56
N PRO A 136 2.93 11.65 -9.88
CA PRO A 136 4.10 11.47 -10.72
C PRO A 136 5.02 10.36 -10.18
N PRO A 137 5.70 9.58 -11.04
CA PRO A 137 6.61 8.52 -10.61
C PRO A 137 7.96 9.11 -10.14
N GLN A 138 7.90 9.84 -9.03
CA GLN A 138 9.02 10.46 -8.36
C GLN A 138 9.21 9.80 -6.99
N GLU A 139 10.46 9.63 -6.58
CA GLU A 139 10.80 8.98 -5.32
C GLU A 139 10.15 9.71 -4.13
N GLU A 140 10.19 11.04 -4.16
CA GLU A 140 9.67 11.93 -3.12
C GLU A 140 8.15 11.83 -2.93
N LEU A 141 7.44 11.31 -3.93
CA LEU A 141 6.00 11.10 -3.89
C LEU A 141 5.62 9.62 -3.77
N SER A 142 6.56 8.79 -3.36
CA SER A 142 6.41 7.34 -3.32
C SER A 142 6.23 6.78 -1.91
N LEU A 143 5.72 5.55 -1.86
CA LEU A 143 5.85 4.67 -0.70
C LEU A 143 7.10 3.81 -0.85
N TYR A 144 7.79 3.55 0.25
CA TYR A 144 8.84 2.54 0.32
C TYR A 144 8.29 1.22 0.84
N HIS A 145 8.74 0.13 0.25
CA HIS A 145 8.35 -1.23 0.61
C HIS A 145 9.58 -2.15 0.58
N PRO A 146 10.41 -2.09 1.62
CA PRO A 146 11.59 -2.92 1.72
C PRO A 146 11.23 -4.35 2.11
N LYS A 147 11.85 -5.31 1.40
CA LYS A 147 11.75 -6.74 1.70
C LYS A 147 13.13 -7.39 1.67
N THR A 148 13.21 -8.61 2.18
CA THR A 148 14.29 -9.56 1.89
C THR A 148 13.77 -10.65 0.97
N ILE A 149 14.67 -11.34 0.30
CA ILE A 149 14.32 -12.46 -0.57
C ILE A 149 13.61 -13.57 0.22
N GLU A 150 14.04 -13.84 1.44
CA GLU A 150 13.42 -14.86 2.32
C GLU A 150 11.98 -14.47 2.69
N LYS A 151 11.72 -13.18 2.96
CA LYS A 151 10.35 -12.69 3.23
C LYS A 151 9.46 -12.86 2.00
N GLN A 152 9.98 -12.56 0.81
CA GLN A 152 9.26 -12.74 -0.45
C GLN A 152 8.91 -14.22 -0.70
N GLU A 153 9.85 -15.12 -0.48
CA GLU A 153 9.63 -16.57 -0.64
C GLU A 153 8.61 -17.12 0.37
N LYS A 154 8.74 -16.72 1.65
CA LYS A 154 7.77 -17.11 2.69
C LYS A 154 6.36 -16.62 2.38
N GLN A 155 6.22 -15.41 1.87
CA GLN A 155 4.94 -14.86 1.47
C GLN A 155 4.32 -15.66 0.32
N ASN A 156 5.10 -15.99 -0.71
CA ASN A 156 4.65 -16.80 -1.83
C ASN A 156 4.22 -18.21 -1.38
N MET A 157 5.00 -18.84 -0.49
CA MET A 157 4.64 -20.15 0.07
C MET A 157 3.34 -20.06 0.90
N PHE A 158 3.16 -19.01 1.69
CA PHE A 158 1.94 -18.80 2.46
C PHE A 158 0.71 -18.67 1.56
N TYR A 159 0.80 -17.89 0.48
CA TYR A 159 -0.31 -17.73 -0.45
C TYR A 159 -0.65 -19.03 -1.17
N ASN A 160 0.36 -19.74 -1.66
CA ASN A 160 0.16 -21.03 -2.33
C ASN A 160 -0.44 -22.11 -1.42
N LYS A 161 -0.18 -22.04 -0.10
CA LYS A 161 -0.71 -23.00 0.87
C LYS A 161 -2.14 -22.68 1.29
N ASN A 162 -2.50 -21.40 1.43
CA ASN A 162 -3.73 -20.98 2.10
C ASN A 162 -4.82 -20.49 1.14
N PHE A 163 -4.49 -20.25 -0.13
CA PHE A 163 -5.45 -19.76 -1.13
C PHE A 163 -5.45 -20.66 -2.36
N SER A 164 -6.61 -20.79 -3.02
CA SER A 164 -6.71 -21.56 -4.27
C SER A 164 -5.91 -20.87 -5.40
N LYS A 165 -5.56 -21.63 -6.44
CA LYS A 165 -4.86 -21.07 -7.60
C LYS A 165 -5.66 -19.94 -8.27
N GLU A 166 -6.99 -20.08 -8.35
CA GLU A 166 -7.88 -19.08 -8.93
C GLU A 166 -7.88 -17.77 -8.11
N MET A 167 -7.75 -17.85 -6.79
CA MET A 167 -7.66 -16.69 -5.90
C MET A 167 -6.29 -16.02 -5.94
N ASN A 168 -5.23 -16.79 -6.24
CA ASN A 168 -3.84 -16.31 -6.25
C ASN A 168 -3.38 -15.79 -7.63
N VAL A 169 -4.30 -15.46 -8.53
CA VAL A 169 -4.01 -14.78 -9.80
C VAL A 169 -4.12 -13.27 -9.60
N ARG A 170 -3.05 -12.54 -9.97
CA ARG A 170 -3.01 -11.06 -9.97
C ARG A 170 -3.69 -10.47 -11.19
#